data_109f08281cc1e990421e40fa2f49ef3b
#
_entry.id   109f08281cc1e990421e40fa2f49ef3b
#
_cell.length_a   1.000
_cell.length_b   1.000
_cell.length_c   1.000
_cell.angle_alpha   90.00
_cell.angle_beta   90.00
_cell.angle_gamma   90.00
#
_symmetry.space_group_name_H-M   'P 1'
#
loop_
_entity.id
_entity.type
_entity.pdbx_description
1 polymer ?
#
loop_
_entity_poly.entity_id
_entity_poly.type
_entity_poly.pdbx_seq_one_letter_code
_entity_poly.pdbx_strand_id
1 'polypeptide(L)'
;MITKRQKEIIIGTILGDGYLQKTGKKNARLKLEHSEKQRDYIFWKYQELRNLMQDKPKKIIRYNPKWKKEYIYYRCQTHSMPFLGKLKRYFYDDNGKKVIPTNIKNLLKSELSLAVWYMDDGYYYKRDQVIYIYLPKYKEEELERLKLVLKYNFNIETKVIYKKGYPCIYLNKGETEKFFKIIGKYIVECMRYKTPLDPVTTGGEKPKGST
;
A
#
# COMPACT_ATOMS: atom_id res chain seq x y z
N MET A 1 9.43 -15.63 15.81
CA MET A 1 10.39 -15.10 14.81
C MET A 1 9.61 -14.50 13.66
N ILE A 2 10.06 -13.38 13.07
CA ILE A 2 9.38 -12.74 11.91
C ILE A 2 9.86 -13.46 10.64
N THR A 3 8.94 -14.00 9.85
CA THR A 3 9.27 -14.70 8.60
C THR A 3 9.71 -13.75 7.50
N LYS A 4 10.33 -14.26 6.42
CA LYS A 4 10.68 -13.47 5.22
C LYS A 4 9.42 -12.83 4.62
N ARG A 5 8.36 -13.61 4.40
CA ARG A 5 7.07 -13.15 3.86
C ARG A 5 6.46 -12.02 4.70
N GLN A 6 6.49 -12.14 6.02
CA GLN A 6 5.99 -11.08 6.91
C GLN A 6 6.81 -9.78 6.81
N LYS A 7 8.14 -9.89 6.70
CA LYS A 7 8.99 -8.70 6.46
C LYS A 7 8.64 -8.00 5.15
N GLU A 8 8.40 -8.75 4.10
CA GLU A 8 8.01 -8.25 2.79
C GLU A 8 6.67 -7.51 2.83
N ILE A 9 5.66 -8.09 3.48
CA ILE A 9 4.36 -7.43 3.68
C ILE A 9 4.50 -6.16 4.52
N ILE A 10 5.29 -6.20 5.59
CA ILE A 10 5.54 -5.04 6.45
C ILE A 10 6.19 -3.90 5.65
N ILE A 11 7.19 -4.17 4.81
CA ILE A 11 7.84 -3.14 3.98
C ILE A 11 6.86 -2.50 3.00
N GLY A 12 6.10 -3.30 2.25
CA GLY A 12 5.07 -2.77 1.34
C GLY A 12 4.03 -1.92 2.08
N THR A 13 3.57 -2.40 3.23
CA THR A 13 2.61 -1.69 4.09
C THR A 13 3.16 -0.37 4.64
N ILE A 14 4.44 -0.29 5.01
CA ILE A 14 5.08 0.96 5.48
C ILE A 14 5.21 1.98 4.34
N LEU A 15 5.53 1.53 3.14
CA LEU A 15 5.53 2.40 1.95
C LEU A 15 4.14 2.97 1.67
N GLY A 16 3.10 2.15 1.85
CA GLY A 16 1.70 2.54 1.69
C GLY A 16 1.06 3.10 2.97
N ASP A 17 -0.10 2.55 3.33
CA ASP A 17 -1.00 3.05 4.39
C ASP A 17 -0.52 2.79 5.84
N GLY A 18 0.52 1.97 6.04
CA GLY A 18 1.00 1.60 7.36
C GLY A 18 1.69 2.75 8.10
N TYR A 19 1.42 2.82 9.42
CA TYR A 19 2.05 3.80 10.29
C TYR A 19 2.85 3.12 11.40
N LEU A 20 4.12 3.50 11.54
CA LEU A 20 4.97 3.03 12.64
C LEU A 20 4.91 4.00 13.82
N GLN A 21 4.28 3.57 14.90
CA GLN A 21 4.24 4.30 16.17
C GLN A 21 5.43 3.91 17.03
N LYS A 22 6.26 4.88 17.42
CA LYS A 22 7.31 4.71 18.43
C LYS A 22 6.68 4.34 19.78
N THR A 23 7.21 3.35 20.48
CA THR A 23 6.69 2.84 21.76
C THR A 23 7.75 2.80 22.86
N GLY A 24 8.97 3.22 22.55
CA GLY A 24 10.11 3.26 23.46
C GLY A 24 11.39 3.68 22.71
N LYS A 25 12.54 3.61 23.38
CA LYS A 25 13.81 4.03 22.77
C LYS A 25 14.18 3.24 21.51
N LYS A 26 13.92 1.91 21.50
CA LYS A 26 14.33 1.01 20.42
C LYS A 26 13.15 0.34 19.70
N ASN A 27 11.92 0.49 20.20
CA ASN A 27 10.76 -0.25 19.76
C ASN A 27 9.73 0.62 19.02
N ALA A 28 9.01 0.00 18.12
CA ALA A 28 7.81 0.56 17.49
C ALA A 28 6.76 -0.54 17.28
N ARG A 29 5.52 -0.14 17.00
CA ARG A 29 4.44 -1.00 16.52
C ARG A 29 3.95 -0.52 15.18
N LEU A 30 3.51 -1.44 14.34
CA LEU A 30 2.84 -1.14 13.08
C LEU A 30 1.34 -1.01 13.33
N LYS A 31 0.77 0.13 12.95
CA LYS A 31 -0.67 0.38 12.92
C LYS A 31 -1.19 0.27 11.50
N LEU A 32 -2.30 -0.44 11.35
CA LEU A 32 -3.05 -0.60 10.11
C LEU A 32 -4.43 0.00 10.29
N GLU A 33 -4.89 0.72 9.29
CA GLU A 33 -6.26 1.22 9.23
C GLU A 33 -6.71 1.30 7.78
N HIS A 34 -7.87 0.71 7.50
CA HIS A 34 -8.51 0.78 6.19
C HIS A 34 -9.99 1.10 6.34
N SER A 35 -10.58 1.71 5.30
CA SER A 35 -12.03 1.96 5.25
C SER A 35 -12.81 0.65 5.20
N GLU A 36 -14.10 0.70 5.49
CA GLU A 36 -15.00 -0.45 5.41
C GLU A 36 -14.97 -1.14 4.03
N LYS A 37 -14.80 -0.38 2.95
CA LYS A 37 -14.67 -0.91 1.58
C LYS A 37 -13.45 -1.83 1.42
N GLN A 38 -12.44 -1.67 2.26
CA GLN A 38 -11.22 -2.49 2.27
C GLN A 38 -11.13 -3.38 3.53
N ARG A 39 -12.29 -3.71 4.12
CA ARG A 39 -12.36 -4.57 5.30
C ARG A 39 -11.61 -5.90 5.08
N ASP A 40 -11.90 -6.59 4.00
CA ASP A 40 -11.30 -7.91 3.73
C ASP A 40 -9.79 -7.81 3.50
N TYR A 41 -9.30 -6.68 2.98
CA TYR A 41 -7.88 -6.44 2.83
C TYR A 41 -7.15 -6.26 4.16
N ILE A 42 -7.70 -5.53 5.12
CA ILE A 42 -7.08 -5.44 6.46
C ILE A 42 -7.15 -6.78 7.20
N PHE A 43 -8.21 -7.58 7.00
CA PHE A 43 -8.28 -8.93 7.57
C PHE A 43 -7.26 -9.86 6.94
N TRP A 44 -6.99 -9.75 5.63
CA TRP A 44 -5.89 -10.46 4.99
C TRP A 44 -4.53 -10.07 5.60
N LYS A 45 -4.22 -8.78 5.74
CA LYS A 45 -2.99 -8.31 6.41
C LYS A 45 -2.88 -8.87 7.83
N TYR A 46 -3.99 -8.88 8.57
CA TYR A 46 -4.04 -9.45 9.91
C TYR A 46 -3.69 -10.94 9.91
N GLN A 47 -4.25 -11.74 9.00
CA GLN A 47 -3.96 -13.18 8.90
C GLN A 47 -2.48 -13.45 8.58
N GLU A 48 -1.92 -12.73 7.61
CA GLU A 48 -0.50 -12.85 7.23
C GLU A 48 0.45 -12.48 8.40
N LEU A 49 0.06 -11.53 9.23
CA LEU A 49 0.86 -11.04 10.35
C LEU A 49 0.39 -11.55 11.72
N ARG A 50 -0.51 -12.54 11.75
CA ARG A 50 -1.28 -12.94 12.94
C ARG A 50 -0.45 -13.11 14.22
N ASN A 51 0.69 -13.80 14.15
CA ASN A 51 1.58 -14.03 15.30
C ASN A 51 2.33 -12.78 15.77
N LEU A 52 2.26 -11.68 15.02
CA LEU A 52 2.83 -10.38 15.36
C LEU A 52 1.76 -9.39 15.86
N MET A 53 0.48 -9.70 15.64
CA MET A 53 -0.63 -8.79 15.93
C MET A 53 -1.04 -8.87 17.40
N GLN A 54 -1.34 -7.71 17.97
CA GLN A 54 -1.86 -7.57 19.33
C GLN A 54 -3.35 -7.93 19.39
N ASP A 55 -4.12 -7.45 18.41
CA ASP A 55 -5.57 -7.60 18.35
C ASP A 55 -6.04 -7.89 16.92
N LYS A 56 -7.24 -8.48 16.79
CA LYS A 56 -7.98 -8.54 15.52
C LYS A 56 -8.41 -7.13 15.07
N PRO A 57 -8.65 -6.91 13.76
CA PRO A 57 -9.20 -5.64 13.30
C PRO A 57 -10.51 -5.30 13.99
N LYS A 58 -10.56 -4.12 14.64
CA LYS A 58 -11.72 -3.59 15.33
C LYS A 58 -12.37 -2.52 14.47
N LYS A 59 -13.71 -2.51 14.42
CA LYS A 59 -14.52 -1.47 13.78
C LYS A 59 -14.38 -0.17 14.55
N ILE A 60 -14.19 0.94 13.82
CA ILE A 60 -14.13 2.30 14.35
C ILE A 60 -15.07 3.16 13.53
N ILE A 61 -15.93 3.90 14.18
CA ILE A 61 -16.85 4.85 13.55
C ILE A 61 -16.31 6.25 13.83
N ARG A 62 -16.21 7.07 12.76
CA ARG A 62 -15.83 8.48 12.86
C ARG A 62 -16.90 9.34 12.22
N TYR A 63 -17.47 10.24 13.00
CA TYR A 63 -18.36 11.26 12.48
C TYR A 63 -17.56 12.41 11.85
N ASN A 64 -17.91 12.78 10.63
CA ASN A 64 -17.36 13.97 9.96
C ASN A 64 -18.38 15.09 10.01
N PRO A 65 -18.16 16.16 10.81
CA PRO A 65 -19.13 17.23 10.98
C PRO A 65 -19.35 18.07 9.71
N LYS A 66 -18.34 18.18 8.85
CA LYS A 66 -18.45 18.93 7.58
C LYS A 66 -19.44 18.28 6.62
N TRP A 67 -19.44 16.95 6.55
CA TRP A 67 -20.30 16.18 5.64
C TRP A 67 -21.51 15.58 6.35
N LYS A 68 -21.66 15.82 7.67
CA LYS A 68 -22.71 15.24 8.53
C LYS A 68 -22.87 13.74 8.30
N LYS A 69 -21.75 13.02 8.20
CA LYS A 69 -21.74 11.61 7.82
C LYS A 69 -20.77 10.81 8.69
N GLU A 70 -21.19 9.60 9.03
CA GLU A 70 -20.32 8.61 9.66
C GLU A 70 -19.51 7.83 8.62
N TYR A 71 -18.25 7.56 8.96
CA TYR A 71 -17.34 6.75 8.19
C TYR A 71 -16.86 5.59 9.06
N ILE A 72 -16.92 4.40 8.48
CA ILE A 72 -16.50 3.18 9.14
C ILE A 72 -15.12 2.81 8.68
N TYR A 73 -14.25 2.50 9.65
CA TYR A 73 -12.88 2.02 9.44
C TYR A 73 -12.67 0.74 10.26
N TYR A 74 -11.68 -0.04 9.85
CA TYR A 74 -11.15 -1.15 10.64
C TYR A 74 -9.70 -0.86 10.98
N ARG A 75 -9.32 -1.10 12.24
CA ARG A 75 -7.98 -0.85 12.75
C ARG A 75 -7.47 -2.03 13.54
N CYS A 76 -6.18 -2.36 13.35
CA CYS A 76 -5.42 -3.27 14.20
C CYS A 76 -3.97 -2.80 14.31
N GLN A 77 -3.21 -3.44 15.20
CA GLN A 77 -1.81 -3.11 15.41
C GLN A 77 -1.01 -4.33 15.83
N THR A 78 0.29 -4.29 15.59
CA THR A 78 1.21 -5.32 16.06
C THR A 78 1.61 -5.10 17.52
N HIS A 79 2.16 -6.13 18.14
CA HIS A 79 2.99 -5.93 19.33
C HIS A 79 4.14 -4.97 19.04
N SER A 80 4.66 -4.37 20.10
CA SER A 80 5.83 -3.51 20.08
C SER A 80 7.09 -4.37 19.93
N MET A 81 7.96 -4.08 18.94
CA MET A 81 9.15 -4.89 18.72
C MET A 81 10.35 -4.09 18.17
N PRO A 82 11.60 -4.52 18.44
CA PRO A 82 12.81 -3.82 18.00
C PRO A 82 12.95 -3.74 16.49
N PHE A 83 12.52 -4.78 15.75
CA PHE A 83 12.54 -4.80 14.28
C PHE A 83 11.76 -3.62 13.68
N LEU A 84 10.55 -3.38 14.19
CA LEU A 84 9.74 -2.24 13.75
C LEU A 84 10.35 -0.89 14.20
N GLY A 85 11.02 -0.86 15.35
CA GLY A 85 11.77 0.30 15.79
C GLY A 85 12.95 0.64 14.87
N LYS A 86 13.63 -0.37 14.32
CA LYS A 86 14.67 -0.20 13.29
C LYS A 86 14.06 0.40 12.00
N LEU A 87 12.94 -0.15 11.54
CA LEU A 87 12.24 0.39 10.36
C LEU A 87 11.72 1.81 10.61
N LYS A 88 11.23 2.11 11.82
CA LYS A 88 10.83 3.49 12.18
C LYS A 88 11.96 4.49 11.99
N ARG A 89 13.20 4.15 12.36
CA ARG A 89 14.36 5.03 12.15
C ARG A 89 14.76 5.19 10.69
N TYR A 90 14.41 4.24 9.83
CA TYR A 90 14.69 4.35 8.40
C TYR A 90 13.63 5.16 7.68
N PHE A 91 12.36 4.90 7.96
CA PHE A 91 11.23 5.44 7.21
C PHE A 91 10.64 6.74 7.76
N TYR A 92 11.21 7.29 8.84
CA TYR A 92 10.73 8.55 9.41
C TYR A 92 11.89 9.44 9.83
N ASP A 93 11.76 10.74 9.57
CA ASP A 93 12.70 11.75 10.03
C ASP A 93 12.48 12.08 11.53
N ASP A 94 13.31 12.99 12.06
CA ASP A 94 13.26 13.41 13.46
C ASP A 94 11.96 14.14 13.82
N ASN A 95 11.28 14.74 12.84
CA ASN A 95 9.97 15.37 13.00
C ASN A 95 8.83 14.36 12.93
N GLY A 96 9.11 13.08 12.73
CA GLY A 96 8.12 12.02 12.60
C GLY A 96 7.40 11.98 11.27
N LYS A 97 7.89 12.70 10.25
CA LYS A 97 7.38 12.65 8.88
C LYS A 97 7.93 11.40 8.19
N LYS A 98 7.08 10.73 7.41
CA LYS A 98 7.49 9.58 6.60
C LYS A 98 8.45 10.04 5.49
N VAL A 99 9.54 9.32 5.30
CA VAL A 99 10.60 9.58 4.30
C VAL A 99 10.95 8.30 3.54
N ILE A 100 11.55 8.45 2.37
CA ILE A 100 12.11 7.32 1.62
C ILE A 100 13.59 7.15 2.02
N PRO A 101 13.94 6.07 2.71
CA PRO A 101 15.29 5.89 3.22
C PRO A 101 16.32 5.71 2.09
N THR A 102 17.55 6.10 2.34
CA THR A 102 18.67 5.96 1.38
C THR A 102 18.93 4.49 1.00
N ASN A 103 18.69 3.57 1.90
CA ASN A 103 18.85 2.12 1.68
C ASN A 103 17.59 1.43 1.15
N ILE A 104 16.61 2.17 0.60
CA ILE A 104 15.35 1.63 0.08
C ILE A 104 15.56 0.52 -0.96
N LYS A 105 16.61 0.61 -1.78
CA LYS A 105 17.01 -0.42 -2.75
C LYS A 105 17.20 -1.79 -2.10
N ASN A 106 17.65 -1.83 -0.85
CA ASN A 106 17.84 -3.06 -0.09
C ASN A 106 16.58 -3.52 0.64
N LEU A 107 15.62 -2.64 0.87
CA LEU A 107 14.37 -2.93 1.57
C LEU A 107 13.25 -3.36 0.61
N LEU A 108 13.09 -2.66 -0.51
CA LEU A 108 12.06 -2.96 -1.52
C LEU A 108 12.66 -3.86 -2.62
N LYS A 109 12.89 -5.14 -2.30
CA LYS A 109 13.41 -6.15 -3.25
C LYS A 109 12.37 -7.17 -3.70
N SER A 110 11.30 -7.32 -2.94
CA SER A 110 10.33 -8.39 -3.14
C SER A 110 9.16 -7.90 -4.00
N GLU A 111 8.74 -8.73 -4.95
CA GLU A 111 7.53 -8.54 -5.73
C GLU A 111 6.29 -8.45 -4.81
N LEU A 112 6.27 -9.21 -3.71
CA LEU A 112 5.19 -9.13 -2.71
C LEU A 112 5.17 -7.76 -2.02
N SER A 113 6.34 -7.19 -1.65
CA SER A 113 6.39 -5.84 -1.08
C SER A 113 5.87 -4.80 -2.06
N LEU A 114 6.21 -4.93 -3.35
CA LEU A 114 5.73 -4.06 -4.41
C LEU A 114 4.21 -4.19 -4.59
N ALA A 115 3.69 -5.41 -4.58
CA ALA A 115 2.25 -5.69 -4.68
C ALA A 115 1.47 -5.09 -3.50
N VAL A 116 1.96 -5.24 -2.27
CA VAL A 116 1.32 -4.68 -1.07
C VAL A 116 1.32 -3.15 -1.12
N TRP A 117 2.44 -2.52 -1.49
CA TRP A 117 2.47 -1.08 -1.68
C TRP A 117 1.48 -0.61 -2.76
N TYR A 118 1.42 -1.31 -3.89
CA TYR A 118 0.45 -1.02 -4.95
C TYR A 118 -1.01 -1.19 -4.48
N MET A 119 -1.32 -2.25 -3.73
CA MET A 119 -2.67 -2.46 -3.20
C MET A 119 -3.08 -1.33 -2.24
N ASP A 120 -2.15 -0.74 -1.49
CA ASP A 120 -2.42 0.42 -0.65
C ASP A 120 -2.67 1.69 -1.52
N ASP A 121 -1.68 2.16 -2.26
CA ASP A 121 -1.63 3.50 -2.88
C ASP A 121 -1.87 3.50 -4.39
N GLY A 122 -1.91 2.33 -5.02
CA GLY A 122 -2.03 2.21 -6.47
C GLY A 122 -3.44 2.46 -6.99
N TYR A 123 -3.50 2.98 -8.19
CA TYR A 123 -4.72 3.16 -8.97
C TYR A 123 -4.48 2.79 -10.42
N TYR A 124 -5.29 1.85 -10.94
CA TYR A 124 -5.31 1.49 -12.36
C TYR A 124 -6.36 2.30 -13.10
N TYR A 125 -5.94 3.12 -14.06
CA TYR A 125 -6.82 3.90 -14.90
C TYR A 125 -7.16 3.10 -16.15
N LYS A 126 -8.36 2.47 -16.13
CA LYS A 126 -8.81 1.48 -17.14
C LYS A 126 -8.83 2.05 -18.57
N ARG A 127 -9.26 3.31 -18.76
CA ARG A 127 -9.38 3.92 -20.08
C ARG A 127 -8.06 3.94 -20.84
N ASP A 128 -7.00 4.40 -20.19
CA ASP A 128 -5.69 4.60 -20.81
C ASP A 128 -4.72 3.42 -20.50
N GLN A 129 -5.17 2.45 -19.69
CA GLN A 129 -4.40 1.27 -19.27
C GLN A 129 -3.07 1.65 -18.58
N VAL A 130 -3.11 2.64 -17.70
CA VAL A 130 -1.95 3.19 -16.99
C VAL A 130 -2.11 3.06 -15.48
N ILE A 131 -0.98 3.06 -14.76
CA ILE A 131 -0.95 3.05 -13.30
C ILE A 131 -0.53 4.42 -12.78
N TYR A 132 -1.14 4.79 -11.66
CA TYR A 132 -0.68 5.84 -10.76
C TYR A 132 -0.48 5.25 -9.37
N ILE A 133 0.67 5.51 -8.73
CA ILE A 133 0.88 5.24 -7.32
C ILE A 133 0.97 6.60 -6.64
N TYR A 134 -0.01 6.92 -5.79
CA TYR A 134 -0.09 8.19 -5.09
C TYR A 134 0.91 8.23 -3.95
N LEU A 135 1.60 9.36 -3.79
CA LEU A 135 2.66 9.51 -2.82
C LEU A 135 2.40 10.69 -1.88
N PRO A 136 2.87 10.64 -0.63
CA PRO A 136 3.04 11.83 0.19
C PRO A 136 3.94 12.86 -0.49
N LYS A 137 3.95 14.09 0.02
CA LYS A 137 4.86 15.15 -0.46
C LYS A 137 6.30 14.84 -0.04
N TYR A 138 6.89 13.87 -0.71
CA TYR A 138 8.31 13.56 -0.58
C TYR A 138 9.18 14.62 -1.25
N LYS A 139 10.45 14.72 -0.82
CA LYS A 139 11.45 15.57 -1.48
C LYS A 139 11.82 14.98 -2.86
N GLU A 140 12.34 15.82 -3.75
CA GLU A 140 12.76 15.41 -5.10
C GLU A 140 13.73 14.22 -5.08
N GLU A 141 14.75 14.28 -4.24
CA GLU A 141 15.73 13.20 -4.05
C GLU A 141 15.13 11.87 -3.55
N GLU A 142 14.01 11.93 -2.82
CA GLU A 142 13.27 10.76 -2.35
C GLU A 142 12.45 10.14 -3.48
N LEU A 143 11.84 10.99 -4.30
CA LEU A 143 11.10 10.58 -5.50
C LEU A 143 12.02 9.93 -6.51
N GLU A 144 13.21 10.50 -6.72
CA GLU A 144 14.23 9.91 -7.60
C GLU A 144 14.72 8.56 -7.09
N ARG A 145 14.94 8.41 -5.78
CA ARG A 145 15.26 7.10 -5.17
C ARG A 145 14.19 6.04 -5.45
N LEU A 146 12.90 6.39 -5.40
CA LEU A 146 11.82 5.46 -5.72
C LEU A 146 11.85 5.05 -7.19
N LYS A 147 12.05 5.98 -8.13
CA LYS A 147 12.21 5.68 -9.55
C LYS A 147 13.37 4.71 -9.80
N LEU A 148 14.54 5.02 -9.23
CA LEU A 148 15.73 4.18 -9.38
C LEU A 148 15.52 2.78 -8.82
N VAL A 149 14.84 2.64 -7.69
CA VAL A 149 14.52 1.33 -7.10
C VAL A 149 13.61 0.51 -7.99
N LEU A 150 12.56 1.12 -8.55
CA LEU A 150 11.64 0.44 -9.47
C LEU A 150 12.38 -0.02 -10.74
N LYS A 151 13.26 0.81 -11.27
CA LYS A 151 14.10 0.46 -12.41
C LYS A 151 15.07 -0.69 -12.08
N TYR A 152 15.88 -0.55 -11.02
CA TYR A 152 16.95 -1.52 -10.74
C TYR A 152 16.46 -2.85 -10.17
N ASN A 153 15.44 -2.83 -9.31
CA ASN A 153 14.98 -4.06 -8.66
C ASN A 153 13.90 -4.81 -9.46
N PHE A 154 13.14 -4.10 -10.32
CA PHE A 154 11.99 -4.68 -11.02
C PHE A 154 12.00 -4.43 -12.53
N ASN A 155 12.99 -3.73 -13.05
CA ASN A 155 13.07 -3.34 -14.47
C ASN A 155 11.83 -2.58 -14.96
N ILE A 156 11.29 -1.69 -14.11
CA ILE A 156 10.12 -0.86 -14.39
C ILE A 156 10.56 0.60 -14.54
N GLU A 157 10.34 1.17 -15.74
CA GLU A 157 10.56 2.59 -15.99
C GLU A 157 9.35 3.41 -15.57
N THR A 158 9.60 4.48 -14.83
CA THR A 158 8.54 5.31 -14.28
C THR A 158 8.81 6.81 -14.46
N LYS A 159 7.74 7.60 -14.43
CA LYS A 159 7.83 9.07 -14.36
C LYS A 159 7.18 9.55 -13.07
N VAL A 160 7.70 10.64 -12.49
CA VAL A 160 6.99 11.37 -11.45
C VAL A 160 6.16 12.45 -12.13
N ILE A 161 4.89 12.48 -11.83
CA ILE A 161 3.96 13.54 -12.24
C ILE A 161 3.22 14.07 -11.01
N TYR A 162 2.61 15.24 -11.14
CA TYR A 162 1.87 15.86 -10.04
C TYR A 162 0.38 15.90 -10.35
N LYS A 163 -0.44 15.43 -9.41
CA LYS A 163 -1.90 15.51 -9.47
C LYS A 163 -2.42 16.25 -8.24
N LYS A 164 -3.10 17.38 -8.46
CA LYS A 164 -3.62 18.22 -7.36
C LYS A 164 -2.53 18.61 -6.34
N GLY A 165 -1.31 18.86 -6.80
CA GLY A 165 -0.18 19.24 -5.94
C GLY A 165 0.49 18.08 -5.16
N TYR A 166 0.13 16.82 -5.45
CA TYR A 166 0.77 15.64 -4.87
C TYR A 166 1.53 14.85 -5.93
N PRO A 167 2.73 14.35 -5.62
CA PRO A 167 3.50 13.52 -6.54
C PRO A 167 2.83 12.16 -6.72
N CYS A 168 2.91 11.65 -7.93
CA CYS A 168 2.48 10.30 -8.27
C CYS A 168 3.55 9.63 -9.12
N ILE A 169 3.85 8.39 -8.85
CA ILE A 169 4.57 7.54 -9.80
C ILE A 169 3.59 7.15 -10.89
N TYR A 170 3.97 7.44 -12.13
CA TYR A 170 3.20 7.12 -13.33
C TYR A 170 3.89 6.02 -14.14
N LEU A 171 3.13 5.01 -14.52
CA LEU A 171 3.54 3.98 -15.47
C LEU A 171 2.68 4.08 -16.74
N ASN A 172 3.33 4.18 -17.90
CA ASN A 172 2.62 4.09 -19.19
C ASN A 172 2.08 2.67 -19.41
N LYS A 173 1.33 2.47 -20.50
CA LYS A 173 0.70 1.18 -20.83
C LYS A 173 1.69 0.01 -20.82
N GLY A 174 2.82 0.12 -21.53
CA GLY A 174 3.81 -0.96 -21.59
C GLY A 174 4.43 -1.30 -20.24
N GLU A 175 4.76 -0.29 -19.43
CA GLU A 175 5.28 -0.50 -18.08
C GLU A 175 4.20 -1.03 -17.12
N THR A 176 2.94 -0.66 -17.32
CA THR A 176 1.79 -1.20 -16.58
C THR A 176 1.61 -2.70 -16.84
N GLU A 177 1.74 -3.15 -18.07
CA GLU A 177 1.70 -4.58 -18.42
C GLU A 177 2.83 -5.37 -17.74
N LYS A 178 4.07 -4.86 -17.79
CA LYS A 178 5.21 -5.45 -17.08
C LYS A 178 4.97 -5.51 -15.59
N PHE A 179 4.47 -4.41 -15.02
CA PHE A 179 4.19 -4.29 -13.59
C PHE A 179 3.19 -5.37 -13.12
N PHE A 180 2.08 -5.55 -13.83
CA PHE A 180 1.10 -6.57 -13.47
C PHE A 180 1.59 -8.00 -13.71
N LYS A 181 2.49 -8.25 -14.67
CA LYS A 181 3.16 -9.55 -14.80
C LYS A 181 3.98 -9.89 -13.55
N ILE A 182 4.61 -8.90 -12.92
CA ILE A 182 5.42 -9.07 -11.70
C ILE A 182 4.53 -9.28 -10.48
N ILE A 183 3.55 -8.39 -10.26
CA ILE A 183 2.80 -8.36 -9.00
C ILE A 183 1.49 -9.18 -9.03
N GLY A 184 0.99 -9.55 -10.21
CA GLY A 184 -0.36 -10.09 -10.38
C GLY A 184 -0.68 -11.30 -9.50
N LYS A 185 0.28 -12.22 -9.32
CA LYS A 185 0.15 -13.42 -8.48
C LYS A 185 0.02 -13.11 -6.97
N TYR A 186 0.34 -11.87 -6.56
CA TYR A 186 0.28 -11.43 -5.16
C TYR A 186 -0.92 -10.52 -4.87
N ILE A 187 -1.68 -10.13 -5.90
CA ILE A 187 -2.89 -9.33 -5.72
C ILE A 187 -3.97 -10.19 -5.09
N VAL A 188 -4.41 -9.79 -3.91
CA VAL A 188 -5.48 -10.51 -3.21
C VAL A 188 -6.83 -10.24 -3.85
N GLU A 189 -7.75 -11.20 -3.75
CA GLU A 189 -9.05 -11.18 -4.43
C GLU A 189 -9.81 -9.87 -4.21
N CYS A 190 -9.92 -9.43 -2.96
CA CYS A 190 -10.63 -8.19 -2.61
C CYS A 190 -9.99 -6.90 -3.16
N MET A 191 -8.78 -6.97 -3.73
CA MET A 191 -8.06 -5.83 -4.34
C MET A 191 -7.96 -5.92 -5.87
N ARG A 192 -8.56 -6.93 -6.51
CA ARG A 192 -8.54 -7.11 -7.97
C ARG A 192 -9.17 -5.95 -8.74
N TYR A 193 -10.08 -5.20 -8.11
CA TYR A 193 -10.66 -3.99 -8.72
C TYR A 193 -9.62 -2.91 -9.09
N LYS A 194 -8.41 -3.01 -8.53
CA LYS A 194 -7.27 -2.15 -8.88
C LYS A 194 -6.44 -2.66 -10.06
N THR A 195 -6.86 -3.72 -10.73
CA THR A 195 -6.10 -4.39 -11.79
C THR A 195 -6.91 -4.52 -13.08
N PRO A 196 -6.29 -4.84 -14.24
CA PRO A 196 -7.02 -5.18 -15.44
C PRO A 196 -7.80 -6.51 -15.34
N LEU A 197 -7.54 -7.32 -14.31
CA LEU A 197 -8.15 -8.64 -14.08
C LEU A 197 -9.41 -8.59 -13.21
N ASP A 198 -10.13 -7.47 -13.22
CA ASP A 198 -11.36 -7.30 -12.43
C ASP A 198 -12.48 -8.23 -13.00
N PRO A 199 -12.97 -9.24 -12.26
CA PRO A 199 -13.98 -10.17 -12.74
C PRO A 199 -15.36 -9.52 -12.94
N VAL A 200 -15.58 -8.30 -12.49
CA VAL A 200 -16.87 -7.57 -12.59
C VAL A 200 -17.19 -7.12 -14.02
N THR A 201 -16.25 -7.25 -14.98
CA THR A 201 -16.47 -6.85 -16.38
C THR A 201 -16.85 -7.97 -17.33
N THR A 202 -17.01 -9.21 -16.85
CA THR A 202 -17.51 -10.32 -17.65
C THR A 202 -18.88 -10.78 -17.15
N GLY A 203 -19.95 -10.09 -17.55
CA GLY A 203 -21.29 -10.60 -17.32
C GLY A 203 -22.31 -9.62 -16.74
N GLY A 204 -22.47 -8.48 -17.35
CA GLY A 204 -23.65 -7.64 -17.17
C GLY A 204 -24.62 -7.85 -18.32
N GLU A 205 -25.31 -8.99 -18.37
CA GLU A 205 -26.57 -9.05 -19.14
C GLU A 205 -27.56 -8.08 -18.50
N LYS A 206 -27.92 -7.05 -19.26
CA LYS A 206 -29.06 -6.20 -18.91
C LYS A 206 -30.31 -7.08 -18.92
N PRO A 207 -31.17 -7.06 -17.90
CA PRO A 207 -32.47 -7.70 -18.00
C PRO A 207 -33.24 -7.02 -19.14
N LYS A 208 -33.59 -7.82 -20.16
CA LYS A 208 -34.52 -7.41 -21.21
C LYS A 208 -35.82 -7.03 -20.52
N GLY A 209 -36.25 -5.79 -20.75
CA GLY A 209 -37.55 -5.32 -20.32
C GLY A 209 -38.64 -6.24 -20.82
N SER A 210 -39.53 -6.62 -19.92
CA SER A 210 -40.86 -7.14 -20.26
C SER A 210 -41.81 -5.95 -20.46
N THR A 211 -42.38 -5.95 -21.61
CA THR A 211 -43.55 -5.14 -22.07
C THR A 211 -44.64 -5.07 -21.03
#